data_f0584595b8449af134e37a2ba0acbc24
#
_entry.id   f0584595b8449af134e37a2ba0acbc24
#
_cell.length_a   1.000
_cell.length_b   1.000
_cell.length_c   1.000
_cell.angle_alpha   90.00
_cell.angle_beta   90.00
_cell.angle_gamma   90.00
#
_symmetry.space_group_name_H-M   'P 1'
#
loop_
_entity.id
_entity.type
_entity.pdbx_description
1 polymer ?
#
loop_
_entity_poly.entity_id
_entity_poly.type
_entity_poly.pdbx_seq_one_letter_code
_entity_poly.pdbx_strand_id
1 'polypeptide(L)'
;MSKLISGIQQIGIGVPDVHKAWKWYRKAFGIDIRMFEEAAEAALMTRYTGDEVHARHAVLALHMGGGAGMEIWQFTTREPQPSAFEGKLGDTGIFICKIKCK
;
A
#
# COMPACT_ATOMS: atom_id res chain seq x y z
N MET A 1 -11.40 9.58 29.30
CA MET A 1 -11.05 10.35 28.09
C MET A 1 -10.72 9.40 26.97
N SER A 2 -11.29 9.62 25.83
CA SER A 2 -11.02 8.82 24.66
C SER A 2 -9.90 9.43 23.80
N LYS A 3 -9.01 8.60 23.30
CA LYS A 3 -8.12 8.92 22.19
C LYS A 3 -8.77 8.41 20.92
N LEU A 4 -8.92 9.27 19.95
CA LEU A 4 -9.51 8.91 18.67
C LEU A 4 -8.46 8.49 17.65
N ILE A 5 -7.31 9.16 17.64
CA ILE A 5 -6.20 8.87 16.74
C ILE A 5 -4.89 8.97 17.52
N SER A 6 -4.05 7.94 17.43
CA SER A 6 -2.74 7.90 18.07
C SER A 6 -1.56 7.99 17.09
N GLY A 7 -1.80 7.87 15.81
CA GLY A 7 -0.77 7.97 14.78
C GLY A 7 -1.16 7.22 13.50
N ILE A 8 -0.23 7.23 12.54
CA ILE A 8 -0.36 6.49 11.29
C ILE A 8 0.36 5.15 11.45
N GLN A 9 -0.37 4.06 11.26
CA GLN A 9 0.18 2.70 11.39
C GLN A 9 0.74 2.19 10.05
N GLN A 10 0.10 2.54 8.94
CA GLN A 10 0.51 2.08 7.61
C GLN A 10 0.08 3.05 6.52
N ILE A 11 0.75 2.95 5.38
CA ILE A 11 0.37 3.61 4.14
C ILE A 11 0.16 2.50 3.10
N GLY A 12 -1.00 2.53 2.43
CA GLY A 12 -1.32 1.61 1.36
C GLY A 12 -0.87 2.15 0.01
N ILE A 13 -0.28 1.29 -0.81
CA ILE A 13 0.09 1.60 -2.19
C ILE A 13 -0.38 0.50 -3.14
N GLY A 14 -0.91 0.90 -4.29
CA GLY A 14 -1.21 0.00 -5.39
C GLY A 14 -0.01 -0.16 -6.32
N VAL A 15 0.32 -1.39 -6.66
CA VAL A 15 1.47 -1.73 -7.52
C VAL A 15 1.08 -2.79 -8.55
N PRO A 16 1.76 -2.85 -9.70
CA PRO A 16 1.51 -3.91 -10.68
C PRO A 16 2.09 -5.28 -10.30
N ASP A 17 3.06 -5.32 -9.39
CA ASP A 17 3.71 -6.57 -8.95
C ASP A 17 4.09 -6.45 -7.47
N VAL A 18 3.32 -7.07 -6.61
CA VAL A 18 3.49 -6.98 -5.16
C VAL A 18 4.82 -7.57 -4.67
N HIS A 19 5.28 -8.67 -5.27
CA HIS A 19 6.52 -9.33 -4.85
C HIS A 19 7.74 -8.52 -5.24
N LYS A 20 7.75 -7.97 -6.44
CA LYS A 20 8.83 -7.09 -6.93
C LYS A 20 8.91 -5.80 -6.12
N ALA A 21 7.76 -5.19 -5.84
CA ALA A 21 7.68 -3.98 -5.02
C ALA A 21 8.17 -4.23 -3.60
N TRP A 22 7.69 -5.29 -2.92
CA TRP A 22 8.13 -5.59 -1.57
C TRP A 22 9.62 -5.91 -1.49
N LYS A 23 10.16 -6.65 -2.45
CA LYS A 23 11.61 -6.89 -2.54
C LYS A 23 12.41 -5.58 -2.58
N TRP A 24 11.93 -4.61 -3.35
CA TRP A 24 12.55 -3.29 -3.44
C TRP A 24 12.46 -2.52 -2.10
N TYR A 25 11.28 -2.47 -1.47
CA TYR A 25 11.09 -1.80 -0.17
C TYR A 25 11.90 -2.44 0.95
N ARG A 26 12.07 -3.75 0.94
CA ARG A 26 12.95 -4.45 1.86
C ARG A 26 14.40 -3.99 1.70
N LYS A 27 14.87 -3.94 0.47
CA LYS A 27 16.25 -3.53 0.16
C LYS A 27 16.48 -2.05 0.43
N ALA A 28 15.57 -1.19 0.03
CA ALA A 28 15.73 0.26 0.12
C ALA A 28 15.54 0.80 1.54
N PHE A 29 14.60 0.26 2.30
CA PHE A 29 14.17 0.81 3.60
C PHE A 29 14.22 -0.19 4.75
N GLY A 30 14.56 -1.44 4.51
CA GLY A 30 14.54 -2.46 5.56
C GLY A 30 13.15 -2.76 6.10
N ILE A 31 12.10 -2.62 5.29
CA ILE A 31 10.71 -2.96 5.63
C ILE A 31 10.53 -4.46 5.44
N ASP A 32 11.10 -5.26 6.34
CA ASP A 32 11.24 -6.70 6.17
C ASP A 32 10.42 -7.55 7.15
N ILE A 33 9.76 -6.92 8.12
CA ILE A 33 8.89 -7.64 9.06
C ILE A 33 7.50 -7.77 8.45
N ARG A 34 7.23 -8.94 7.89
CA ARG A 34 5.92 -9.24 7.32
C ARG A 34 4.89 -9.48 8.42
N MET A 35 3.90 -8.60 8.51
CA MET A 35 2.78 -8.76 9.43
C MET A 35 1.73 -9.70 8.86
N PHE A 36 1.39 -9.54 7.60
CA PHE A 36 0.57 -10.49 6.86
C PHE A 36 0.89 -10.46 5.36
N GLU A 37 0.52 -11.53 4.71
CA GLU A 37 0.47 -11.67 3.25
C GLU A 37 -0.71 -12.54 2.91
N GLU A 38 -1.60 -12.06 2.06
CA GLU A 38 -2.75 -12.86 1.64
C GLU A 38 -3.20 -12.55 0.21
N ALA A 39 -3.71 -13.58 -0.44
CA ALA A 39 -4.46 -13.48 -1.68
C ALA A 39 -5.95 -13.72 -1.37
N ALA A 40 -6.81 -12.78 -1.71
CA ALA A 40 -8.24 -12.85 -1.42
C ALA A 40 -9.04 -11.98 -2.39
N GLU A 41 -10.36 -12.14 -2.36
CA GLU A 41 -11.27 -11.23 -3.06
C GLU A 41 -11.40 -9.89 -2.32
N ALA A 42 -11.38 -8.81 -3.08
CA ALA A 42 -11.49 -7.45 -2.57
C ALA A 42 -12.95 -6.95 -2.64
N ALA A 43 -13.86 -7.62 -1.93
CA ALA A 43 -15.29 -7.34 -1.99
C ALA A 43 -15.66 -5.90 -1.57
N LEU A 44 -14.87 -5.28 -0.70
CA LEU A 44 -15.10 -3.90 -0.25
C LEU A 44 -14.60 -2.83 -1.23
N MET A 45 -13.90 -3.24 -2.29
CA MET A 45 -13.33 -2.33 -3.28
C MET A 45 -14.20 -2.13 -4.52
N THR A 46 -15.38 -2.74 -4.57
CA THR A 46 -16.29 -2.66 -5.72
C THR A 46 -16.65 -1.24 -6.13
N ARG A 47 -16.70 -0.32 -5.19
CA ARG A 47 -16.91 1.11 -5.43
C ARG A 47 -15.86 1.72 -6.38
N TYR A 48 -14.66 1.15 -6.39
CA TYR A 48 -13.52 1.64 -7.18
C TYR A 48 -13.23 0.79 -8.42
N THR A 49 -13.98 -0.31 -8.59
CA THR A 49 -13.79 -1.28 -9.66
C THR A 49 -15.02 -1.46 -10.55
N GLY A 50 -15.91 -0.46 -10.58
CA GLY A 50 -17.12 -0.49 -11.43
C GLY A 50 -18.14 -1.54 -10.97
N ASP A 51 -18.29 -1.71 -9.66
CA ASP A 51 -19.18 -2.68 -9.00
C ASP A 51 -18.81 -4.17 -9.25
N GLU A 52 -17.61 -4.42 -9.74
CA GLU A 52 -17.08 -5.77 -9.93
C GLU A 52 -16.15 -6.17 -8.79
N VAL A 53 -16.27 -7.41 -8.31
CA VAL A 53 -15.35 -8.00 -7.34
C VAL A 53 -14.10 -8.49 -8.07
N HIS A 54 -12.94 -7.98 -7.68
CA HIS A 54 -11.65 -8.42 -8.17
C HIS A 54 -10.83 -9.06 -7.05
N ALA A 55 -10.00 -10.03 -7.41
CA ALA A 55 -9.04 -10.61 -6.49
C ALA A 55 -7.82 -9.69 -6.33
N ARG A 56 -7.19 -9.79 -5.17
CA ARG A 56 -5.99 -9.02 -4.82
C ARG A 56 -4.97 -9.88 -4.11
N HIS A 57 -3.72 -9.45 -4.15
CA HIS A 57 -2.64 -9.94 -3.30
C HIS A 57 -2.07 -8.75 -2.54
N ALA A 58 -1.96 -8.87 -1.23
CA ALA A 58 -1.46 -7.79 -0.38
C ALA A 58 -0.42 -8.28 0.61
N VAL A 59 0.58 -7.44 0.87
CA VAL A 59 1.60 -7.64 1.90
C VAL A 59 1.62 -6.40 2.78
N LEU A 60 1.47 -6.58 4.09
CA LEU A 60 1.76 -5.55 5.07
C LEU A 60 3.10 -5.86 5.73
N ALA A 61 4.05 -4.96 5.61
CA ALA A 61 5.37 -5.10 6.18
C ALA A 61 5.79 -3.86 6.99
N LEU A 62 6.52 -4.09 8.06
CA LEU A 62 6.98 -3.07 9.00
C LEU A 62 8.51 -3.04 9.06
N HIS A 63 9.02 -1.96 9.61
CA HIS A 63 10.44 -1.78 9.92
C HIS A 63 10.69 -1.87 11.43
N MET A 64 11.70 -2.62 11.85
CA MET A 64 12.03 -2.80 13.27
C MET A 64 12.51 -1.51 13.97
N GLY A 65 12.99 -0.54 13.22
CA GLY A 65 13.39 0.77 13.76
C GLY A 65 12.24 1.67 14.21
N GLY A 66 11.01 1.16 14.11
CA GLY A 66 9.81 1.89 14.48
C GLY A 66 9.23 2.74 13.34
N GLY A 67 8.09 3.32 13.59
CA GLY A 67 7.33 4.09 12.61
C GLY A 67 6.21 3.27 11.98
N ALA A 68 5.72 3.73 10.84
CA ALA A 68 4.66 3.08 10.09
C ALA A 68 5.21 2.00 9.15
N GLY A 69 4.31 1.14 8.68
CA GLY A 69 4.59 0.16 7.64
C GLY A 69 4.04 0.55 6.28
N MET A 70 4.25 -0.35 5.33
CA MET A 70 3.68 -0.26 3.99
C MET A 70 2.76 -1.45 3.74
N GLU A 71 1.54 -1.18 3.33
CA GLU A 71 0.67 -2.18 2.74
C GLU A 71 0.79 -2.10 1.21
N ILE A 72 1.40 -3.11 0.64
CA ILE A 72 1.65 -3.20 -0.81
C ILE A 72 0.57 -4.07 -1.41
N TRP A 73 -0.15 -3.56 -2.39
CA TRP A 73 -1.39 -4.11 -2.85
C TRP A 73 -1.46 -4.20 -4.37
N GLN A 74 -1.84 -5.37 -4.88
CA GLN A 74 -1.98 -5.64 -6.31
C GLN A 74 -3.33 -6.26 -6.59
N PHE A 75 -4.08 -5.73 -7.55
CA PHE A 75 -5.17 -6.48 -8.15
C PHE A 75 -4.61 -7.60 -9.03
N THR A 76 -5.11 -8.83 -8.88
CA THR A 76 -4.63 -10.00 -9.61
C THR A 76 -5.55 -10.42 -10.76
N THR A 77 -6.81 -10.01 -10.74
CA THR A 77 -7.80 -10.27 -11.81
C THR A 77 -8.15 -9.03 -12.62
N ARG A 78 -7.46 -7.93 -12.37
CA ARG A 78 -7.59 -6.67 -13.11
C ARG A 78 -6.18 -6.09 -13.29
N GLU A 79 -5.84 -5.75 -14.52
CA GLU A 79 -4.55 -5.14 -14.81
C GLU A 79 -4.53 -3.69 -14.30
N PRO A 80 -3.59 -3.34 -13.40
CA PRO A 80 -3.43 -1.95 -12.97
C PRO A 80 -3.05 -1.05 -14.13
N GLN A 81 -3.71 0.09 -14.23
CA GLN A 81 -3.40 1.10 -15.24
C GLN A 81 -2.64 2.27 -14.59
N PRO A 82 -1.68 2.86 -15.28
CA PRO A 82 -1.04 4.09 -14.80
C PRO A 82 -2.06 5.24 -14.75
N SER A 83 -1.74 6.26 -13.97
CA SER A 83 -2.55 7.49 -13.95
C SER A 83 -2.68 8.08 -15.37
N ALA A 84 -3.89 8.50 -15.73
CA ALA A 84 -4.17 9.14 -17.01
C ALA A 84 -3.63 10.58 -17.10
N PHE A 85 -3.08 11.10 -16.01
CA PHE A 85 -2.53 12.46 -15.92
C PHE A 85 -1.26 12.47 -15.07
N GLU A 86 -0.44 13.47 -15.26
CA GLU A 86 0.73 13.71 -14.44
C GLU A 86 0.32 14.44 -13.15
N GLY A 87 0.57 13.80 -12.00
CA GLY A 87 0.30 14.41 -10.68
C GLY A 87 1.25 15.57 -10.42
N LYS A 88 0.71 16.68 -9.92
CA LYS A 88 1.49 17.89 -9.60
C LYS A 88 1.33 18.24 -8.13
N LEU A 89 2.30 18.99 -7.62
CA LEU A 89 2.22 19.54 -6.27
C LEU A 89 0.96 20.43 -6.15
N GLY A 90 0.13 20.12 -5.15
CA GLY A 90 -1.16 20.78 -4.93
C GLY A 90 -2.37 20.02 -5.43
N ASP A 91 -2.18 18.94 -6.18
CA ASP A 91 -3.28 18.05 -6.54
C ASP A 91 -3.80 17.31 -5.29
N THR A 92 -5.08 16.94 -5.32
CA THR A 92 -5.71 16.21 -4.22
C THR A 92 -5.14 14.81 -4.12
N GLY A 93 -4.79 14.39 -2.90
CA GLY A 93 -4.29 13.05 -2.60
C GLY A 93 -3.02 13.06 -1.76
N ILE A 94 -2.45 11.86 -1.56
CA ILE A 94 -1.16 11.70 -0.88
C ILE A 94 -0.05 11.90 -1.90
N PHE A 95 0.69 12.99 -1.76
CA PHE A 95 1.77 13.34 -2.68
C PHE A 95 3.13 12.78 -2.25
N ILE A 96 3.44 12.84 -0.97
CA ILE A 96 4.74 12.41 -0.42
C ILE A 96 4.54 11.59 0.84
N CYS A 97 5.29 10.50 0.95
CA CYS A 97 5.50 9.75 2.17
C CYS A 97 6.96 9.90 2.59
N LYS A 98 7.21 10.36 3.81
CA LYS A 98 8.56 10.46 4.38
C LYS A 98 8.80 9.29 5.31
N ILE A 99 9.89 8.58 5.10
CA ILE A 99 10.30 7.44 5.90
C ILE A 99 11.64 7.77 6.55
N LYS A 100 11.72 7.53 7.86
CA LYS A 100 13.00 7.63 8.56
C LYS A 100 13.87 6.43 8.18
N CYS A 101 15.08 6.68 7.74
CA CYS A 101 16.09 5.64 7.54
C CYS A 101 17.34 5.96 8.37
N LYS A 102 18.14 4.94 8.62
CA LYS A 102 19.45 5.10 9.31
C LYS A 102 20.50 5.60 8.34
#